data_3edfb15dec365d9c8d35c02d0c9a193a
#
_entry.id   3edfb15dec365d9c8d35c02d0c9a193a
#
_cell.length_a   1.000
_cell.length_b   1.000
_cell.length_c   1.000
_cell.angle_alpha   90.00
_cell.angle_beta   90.00
_cell.angle_gamma   90.00
#
_symmetry.space_group_name_H-M   'P 1'
#
loop_
_entity.id
_entity.type
_entity.pdbx_description
1 polymer ?
#
loop_
_entity_poly.entity_id
_entity_poly.type
_entity_poly.pdbx_seq_one_letter_code
_entity_poly.pdbx_strand_id
1 'polypeptide(L)'
;YRITTLNSDASESSSLSVTAGKTLRIHGRNLSFDITDENQGMFLENESGLTRLSVYNRRGTNVVDVPVPADLASGSYSVSIVTKPGNTYFTANIDSEVTVA
;
A
#
# COMPACT_ATOMS: atom_id res chain seq x y z
N TYR A 1 -9.93 8.06 1.28
CA TYR A 1 -9.32 6.73 1.11
C TYR A 1 -9.72 5.83 2.26
N ARG A 2 -9.87 4.57 1.97
CA ARG A 2 -10.15 3.57 2.99
C ARG A 2 -9.07 2.50 2.91
N ILE A 3 -8.48 2.17 4.05
CA ILE A 3 -7.51 1.10 4.16
C ILE A 3 -8.19 -0.09 4.84
N THR A 4 -8.03 -1.27 4.26
CA THR A 4 -8.52 -2.52 4.82
C THR A 4 -7.34 -3.50 4.86
N THR A 5 -7.20 -4.22 5.96
CA THR A 5 -6.18 -5.25 6.07
C THR A 5 -6.83 -6.62 5.98
N LEU A 6 -6.19 -7.54 5.26
CA LEU A 6 -6.62 -8.92 5.12
C LEU A 6 -5.62 -9.80 5.86
N ASN A 7 -5.97 -10.23 7.05
CA ASN A 7 -5.08 -10.99 7.92
C ASN A 7 -5.32 -12.51 7.85
N SER A 8 -6.28 -12.94 7.03
CA SER A 8 -6.54 -14.35 6.74
C SER A 8 -7.11 -14.47 5.33
N ASP A 9 -7.23 -15.69 4.83
CA ASP A 9 -7.52 -15.95 3.41
C ASP A 9 -8.76 -15.24 2.86
N ALA A 10 -9.77 -14.99 3.68
CA ALA A 10 -10.99 -14.34 3.21
C ALA A 10 -11.51 -13.29 4.18
N SER A 11 -10.80 -13.01 5.26
CA SER A 11 -11.26 -12.08 6.27
C SER A 11 -10.69 -10.69 6.02
N GLU A 12 -11.55 -9.69 6.11
CA GLU A 12 -11.16 -8.30 6.09
C GLU A 12 -11.21 -7.75 7.51
N SER A 13 -10.23 -6.92 7.83
CA SER A 13 -10.22 -6.18 9.07
C SER A 13 -10.20 -4.70 8.74
N SER A 14 -11.09 -3.93 9.35
CA SER A 14 -11.06 -2.48 9.24
C SER A 14 -10.02 -1.85 10.17
N SER A 15 -9.33 -2.63 10.97
CA SER A 15 -8.21 -2.13 11.76
C SER A 15 -7.04 -1.78 10.82
N LEU A 16 -6.24 -0.81 11.21
CA LEU A 16 -5.06 -0.42 10.45
C LEU A 16 -3.84 -1.22 10.86
N SER A 17 -4.05 -2.48 11.18
CA SER A 17 -3.00 -3.40 11.61
C SER A 17 -2.98 -4.61 10.68
N VAL A 18 -1.81 -4.96 10.18
CA VAL A 18 -1.62 -6.11 9.30
C VAL A 18 -0.40 -6.90 9.75
N THR A 19 -0.49 -8.22 9.65
CA THR A 19 0.65 -9.10 9.93
C THR A 19 1.51 -9.20 8.67
N ALA A 20 2.84 -9.16 8.84
CA ALA A 20 3.76 -9.35 7.72
C ALA A 20 3.44 -10.64 6.97
N GLY A 21 3.45 -10.58 5.64
CA GLY A 21 3.05 -11.68 4.78
C GLY A 21 1.57 -11.70 4.42
N LYS A 22 0.76 -10.91 5.09
CA LYS A 22 -0.69 -10.80 4.80
C LYS A 22 -0.94 -9.62 3.85
N THR A 23 -2.17 -9.48 3.41
CA THR A 23 -2.53 -8.52 2.36
C THR A 23 -3.08 -7.23 2.94
N LEU A 24 -2.58 -6.13 2.42
CA LEU A 24 -3.10 -4.78 2.66
C LEU A 24 -3.91 -4.36 1.43
N ARG A 25 -5.16 -3.95 1.65
CA ARG A 25 -6.03 -3.46 0.58
C ARG A 25 -6.31 -1.98 0.76
N ILE A 26 -6.09 -1.22 -0.30
CA ILE A 26 -6.39 0.20 -0.34
C ILE A 26 -7.53 0.43 -1.32
N HIS A 27 -8.57 1.11 -0.86
CA HIS A 27 -9.68 1.56 -1.69
C HIS A 27 -9.55 3.06 -1.94
N GLY A 28 -9.82 3.49 -3.15
CA GLY A 28 -9.76 4.91 -3.48
C GLY A 28 -10.19 5.15 -4.90
N ARG A 29 -9.69 6.21 -5.51
CA ARG A 29 -9.95 6.58 -6.90
C ARG A 29 -8.65 6.92 -7.60
N ASN A 30 -8.60 6.58 -8.89
CA ASN A 30 -7.43 6.89 -9.73
C ASN A 30 -6.13 6.35 -9.14
N LEU A 31 -6.18 5.11 -8.64
CA LEU A 31 -5.05 4.45 -8.01
C LEU A 31 -4.15 3.71 -9.00
N SER A 32 -4.50 3.74 -10.29
CA SER A 32 -3.74 3.03 -11.31
C SER A 32 -2.35 3.66 -11.51
N PHE A 33 -1.32 2.82 -11.52
CA PHE A 33 0.05 3.26 -11.72
C PHE A 33 0.79 2.26 -12.61
N ASP A 34 1.92 2.71 -13.17
CA ASP A 34 2.79 1.87 -14.01
C ASP A 34 3.86 1.22 -13.12
N ILE A 35 3.75 -0.08 -12.93
CA ILE A 35 4.68 -0.84 -12.08
C ILE A 35 6.11 -0.85 -12.64
N THR A 36 6.27 -0.61 -13.93
CA THR A 36 7.60 -0.56 -14.56
C THR A 36 8.34 0.76 -14.29
N ASP A 37 7.64 1.79 -13.81
CA ASP A 37 8.25 3.03 -13.40
C ASP A 37 8.53 2.97 -11.90
N GLU A 38 9.79 2.96 -11.51
CA GLU A 38 10.21 2.84 -10.12
C GLU A 38 9.77 4.02 -9.24
N ASN A 39 9.33 5.12 -9.85
CA ASN A 39 8.82 6.28 -9.14
C ASN A 39 7.32 6.22 -8.90
N GLN A 40 6.64 5.21 -9.45
CA GLN A 40 5.22 4.99 -9.25
C GLN A 40 5.01 3.74 -8.39
N GLY A 41 3.89 3.68 -7.71
CA GLY A 41 3.49 2.53 -6.91
C GLY A 41 3.07 2.91 -5.52
N MET A 42 3.00 1.92 -4.65
CA MET A 42 2.69 2.11 -3.24
C MET A 42 3.98 2.14 -2.44
N PHE A 43 4.09 3.10 -1.53
CA PHE A 43 5.25 3.27 -0.68
C PHE A 43 4.84 3.20 0.79
N LEU A 44 5.67 2.54 1.58
CA LEU A 44 5.57 2.53 3.03
C LEU A 44 6.78 3.29 3.57
N GLU A 45 6.54 4.22 4.47
CA GLU A 45 7.60 5.03 5.06
C GLU A 45 7.55 5.00 6.58
N ASN A 46 8.72 4.86 7.18
CA ASN A 46 8.93 4.98 8.62
C ASN A 46 10.23 5.73 8.89
N GLU A 47 10.65 5.78 10.15
CA GLU A 47 11.89 6.47 10.55
C GLU A 47 13.13 5.92 9.86
N SER A 48 13.09 4.64 9.49
CA SER A 48 14.24 3.98 8.84
C SER A 48 14.31 4.22 7.34
N GLY A 49 13.28 4.77 6.74
CA GLY A 49 13.28 5.12 5.33
C GLY A 49 12.01 4.76 4.59
N LEU A 50 12.12 4.77 3.26
CA LEU A 50 11.03 4.57 2.33
C LEU A 50 11.18 3.19 1.69
N THR A 51 10.09 2.43 1.68
CA THR A 51 10.05 1.12 1.03
C THR A 51 9.00 1.16 -0.09
N ARG A 52 9.44 0.93 -1.33
CA ARG A 52 8.54 0.77 -2.46
C ARG A 52 8.08 -0.68 -2.53
N LEU A 53 6.77 -0.88 -2.64
CA LEU A 53 6.21 -2.21 -2.82
C LEU A 53 6.16 -2.51 -4.31
N SER A 54 6.69 -3.67 -4.70
CA SER A 54 6.83 -4.05 -6.11
C SER A 54 6.01 -5.27 -6.51
N VAL A 55 5.42 -5.97 -5.55
CA VAL A 55 4.59 -7.15 -5.80
C VAL A 55 3.16 -6.82 -5.39
N TYR A 56 2.21 -7.07 -6.29
CA TYR A 56 0.82 -6.73 -6.06
C TYR A 56 -0.06 -7.91 -6.45
N ASN A 57 -1.05 -8.22 -5.61
CA ASN A 57 -2.06 -9.22 -5.93
C ASN A 57 -3.13 -8.66 -6.85
N ARG A 58 -3.38 -7.35 -6.74
CA ARG A 58 -4.34 -6.65 -7.58
C ARG A 58 -3.93 -5.20 -7.73
N ARG A 59 -3.92 -4.72 -8.97
CA ARG A 59 -3.68 -3.31 -9.27
C ARG A 59 -4.85 -2.81 -10.09
N GLY A 60 -5.78 -2.14 -9.44
CA GLY A 60 -6.95 -1.59 -10.11
C GLY A 60 -7.01 -0.08 -9.93
N THR A 61 -7.97 0.53 -10.61
CA THR A 61 -8.19 1.97 -10.52
C THR A 61 -8.74 2.39 -9.15
N ASN A 62 -9.56 1.53 -8.55
CA ASN A 62 -10.25 1.83 -7.31
C ASN A 62 -9.79 0.96 -6.14
N VAL A 63 -9.01 -0.07 -6.41
CA VAL A 63 -8.56 -1.00 -5.37
C VAL A 63 -7.16 -1.48 -5.71
N VAL A 64 -6.30 -1.53 -4.69
CA VAL A 64 -4.96 -2.10 -4.78
C VAL A 64 -4.79 -3.09 -3.64
N ASP A 65 -4.45 -4.33 -3.96
CA ASP A 65 -4.12 -5.36 -2.99
C ASP A 65 -2.63 -5.65 -3.07
N VAL A 66 -1.95 -5.51 -1.96
CA VAL A 66 -0.51 -5.72 -1.90
C VAL A 66 -0.16 -6.64 -0.72
N PRO A 67 0.61 -7.72 -0.98
CA PRO A 67 1.12 -8.51 0.13
C PRO A 67 2.21 -7.71 0.86
N VAL A 68 2.08 -7.61 2.17
CA VAL A 68 3.11 -6.97 2.98
C VAL A 68 4.32 -7.90 3.02
N PRO A 69 5.54 -7.43 2.67
CA PRO A 69 6.71 -8.30 2.68
C PRO A 69 6.91 -8.98 4.03
N ALA A 70 7.19 -10.28 4.01
CA ALA A 70 7.36 -11.05 5.22
C ALA A 70 8.59 -10.63 6.04
N ASP A 71 9.55 -9.99 5.39
CA ASP A 71 10.78 -9.49 6.02
C ASP A 71 10.69 -8.01 6.42
N LEU A 72 9.54 -7.38 6.23
CA LEU A 72 9.36 -5.99 6.63
C LEU A 72 9.37 -5.87 8.16
N ALA A 73 10.15 -4.93 8.67
CA ALA A 73 10.23 -4.72 10.11
C ALA A 73 8.86 -4.32 10.69
N SER A 74 8.56 -4.82 11.88
CA SER A 74 7.33 -4.43 12.56
C SER A 74 7.37 -2.96 12.98
N GLY A 75 6.22 -2.32 13.04
CA GLY A 75 6.10 -0.92 13.41
C GLY A 75 5.02 -0.21 12.61
N SER A 76 4.92 1.09 12.79
CA SER A 76 3.94 1.93 12.10
C SER A 76 4.55 2.54 10.85
N TYR A 77 3.79 2.53 9.76
CA TYR A 77 4.21 3.06 8.47
C TYR A 77 3.19 4.03 7.93
N SER A 78 3.66 5.13 7.36
CA SER A 78 2.85 6.00 6.51
C SER A 78 2.72 5.36 5.13
N VAL A 79 1.55 5.49 4.53
CA VAL A 79 1.26 4.89 3.23
C VAL A 79 1.02 5.99 2.20
N SER A 80 1.65 5.85 1.04
CA SER A 80 1.39 6.73 -0.10
C SER A 80 1.32 5.92 -1.39
N ILE A 81 0.59 6.46 -2.37
CA ILE A 81 0.51 5.90 -3.71
C ILE A 81 0.87 6.99 -4.70
N VAL A 82 1.83 6.72 -5.56
CA VAL A 82 2.28 7.64 -6.59
C VAL A 82 1.81 7.14 -7.95
N THR A 83 1.12 8.01 -8.68
CA THR A 83 0.63 7.73 -10.03
C THR A 83 1.14 8.80 -11.00
N LYS A 84 1.10 8.51 -12.29
CA LYS A 84 1.50 9.45 -13.31
C LYS A 84 0.51 9.40 -14.49
N PRO A 85 -0.69 9.98 -14.34
CA PRO A 85 -1.66 10.01 -15.41
C PRO A 85 -1.28 11.13 -16.40
N GLY A 86 -0.49 10.84 -17.41
CA GLY A 86 0.05 11.82 -18.34
C GLY A 86 1.50 12.12 -18.03
N ASN A 87 1.86 13.40 -17.86
CA ASN A 87 3.25 13.80 -17.68
C ASN A 87 3.59 14.30 -16.27
N THR A 88 2.67 14.21 -15.34
CA THR A 88 2.86 14.75 -13.99
C THR A 88 2.64 13.65 -12.95
N TYR A 89 3.57 13.58 -12.00
CA TYR A 89 3.42 12.67 -10.85
C TYR A 89 2.44 13.24 -9.83
N PHE A 90 1.54 12.39 -9.35
CA PHE A 90 0.64 12.72 -8.26
C PHE A 90 0.88 11.75 -7.11
N THR A 91 0.97 12.28 -5.90
CA THR A 91 1.13 11.48 -4.69
C THR A 91 -0.14 11.58 -3.86
N ALA A 92 -0.75 10.43 -3.60
CA ALA A 92 -1.87 10.33 -2.68
C ALA A 92 -1.33 9.83 -1.34
N ASN A 93 -1.42 10.67 -0.31
CA ASN A 93 -1.01 10.29 1.04
C ASN A 93 -2.24 9.81 1.80
N ILE A 94 -2.10 8.67 2.46
CA ILE A 94 -3.16 8.12 3.30
C ILE A 94 -3.00 8.74 4.68
N ASP A 95 -4.08 9.29 5.23
CA ASP A 95 -4.04 10.03 6.49
C ASP A 95 -3.73 9.15 7.70
N SER A 96 -4.00 7.86 7.59
CA SER A 96 -3.80 6.92 8.70
C SER A 96 -2.52 6.11 8.49
N GLU A 97 -1.86 5.79 9.60
CA GLU A 97 -0.72 4.88 9.56
C GLU A 97 -1.18 3.44 9.63
N VAL A 98 -0.40 2.53 9.03
CA VAL A 98 -0.62 1.09 9.10
C VAL A 98 0.44 0.50 10.02
N THR A 99 0.00 -0.28 10.99
CA THR A 99 0.91 -0.99 11.89
C THR A 99 1.15 -2.39 11.35
N VAL A 100 2.42 -2.74 11.18
CA VAL A 100 2.85 -4.07 10.77
C VAL A 100 3.32 -4.82 12.01
N ALA A 101 2.68 -5.96 12.24
CA ALA A 101 3.00 -6.80 13.39
C ALA A 101 4.06 -7.86 13.03
#